data_80ecd4807a199e3322b6dc719400c9d2
#
_entry.id   80ecd4807a199e3322b6dc719400c9d2
#
_cell.length_a   1.000
_cell.length_b   1.000
_cell.length_c   1.000
_cell.angle_alpha   90.00
_cell.angle_beta   90.00
_cell.angle_gamma   90.00
#
_symmetry.space_group_name_H-M   'P 1'
#
loop_
_entity.id
_entity.type
_entity.pdbx_description
1 polymer ?
#
loop_
_entity_poly.entity_id
_entity_poly.type
_entity_poly.pdbx_seq_one_letter_code
_entity_poly.pdbx_strand_id
1 'polypeptide(L)'
;MSPEETEGGSEQNMLPLDPLPPHEVEPEEDEPNDIERTEQVSTYVPPADVPIPDEPPPDEEPPPEETAEAVVEEVGPEPEPEPEPEPEPTPTLGGPPPTAADLARSGGAPVEPEPEDPEPAAPSNRVDTGRARPASIKEGLLTVEEHLEKVLRGIGPLGAYDQPLVESLGLPLLEGFVSPSDLPRFDNSATDGYAVRAEDVIGASRENPIVLPVVGEIAAGSAKPFAISAGTAVKIMTGAPIPRGADAVIPYEQTDHGNARVEILASTTPGAFIRRQGSDVKTGDRVLEEGAVLGPREIGLLAALGSPRVKARPRPRVVVISTGSELREPGTHLDYDSINDGNSYMLAAAVRAAGAICYRVGAVDDNPKAFRRVLSEQLVRADLVVTSGGIGKGEHDVVRETLSALGTVDFVDVAMQPGMPQGFGRVFDEQTPIITLPGNSVSAYVSFEVFVLPAIRRMMGRTPYRRPMVHAVLASDLQSPPGVRQYVRGVFEVTHRGAKVTPIAGDGSHLAGSLAQSNALIIVGEDQTALNLGDTVRTLVLDRPY
;
A
#
# COMPACT_ATOMS: atom_id res chain seq x y z
N MET A 1 30.45 -47.75 50.39
CA MET A 1 31.60 -48.62 50.13
C MET A 1 32.06 -48.29 48.71
N SER A 2 32.99 -47.39 48.57
CA SER A 2 33.96 -47.37 47.47
C SER A 2 34.95 -48.48 47.74
N PRO A 3 35.82 -48.95 46.83
CA PRO A 3 36.69 -48.10 45.94
C PRO A 3 37.03 -48.70 44.56
N GLU A 4 37.88 -47.90 43.91
CA GLU A 4 39.10 -48.12 43.11
C GLU A 4 38.89 -48.25 41.60
N GLU A 5 39.30 -47.27 40.85
CA GLU A 5 40.61 -46.99 40.20
C GLU A 5 41.09 -48.10 39.26
N THR A 6 41.25 -47.76 38.00
CA THR A 6 42.50 -47.95 37.26
C THR A 6 42.54 -47.15 35.94
N GLU A 7 43.67 -46.47 35.81
CA GLU A 7 44.22 -45.80 34.65
C GLU A 7 44.46 -46.69 33.42
N GLY A 8 44.51 -46.11 32.24
CA GLY A 8 45.01 -46.78 31.05
C GLY A 8 45.02 -45.87 29.83
N GLY A 9 46.07 -45.09 29.69
CA GLY A 9 46.34 -44.25 28.53
C GLY A 9 46.71 -45.03 27.28
N SER A 10 46.47 -44.44 26.14
CA SER A 10 47.28 -44.65 24.93
C SER A 10 47.20 -43.43 24.02
N GLU A 11 48.31 -42.69 24.02
CA GLU A 11 48.75 -41.84 22.94
C GLU A 11 48.84 -42.69 21.65
N GLN A 12 48.43 -42.12 20.51
CA GLN A 12 49.13 -42.30 19.22
C GLN A 12 48.44 -41.55 18.10
N ASN A 13 49.20 -40.68 17.57
CA ASN A 13 49.73 -40.42 16.25
C ASN A 13 48.93 -39.38 15.42
N MET A 14 49.37 -38.14 15.59
CA MET A 14 49.30 -37.11 14.52
C MET A 14 50.41 -37.38 13.50
N LEU A 15 50.04 -37.58 12.25
CA LEU A 15 50.93 -37.46 11.11
C LEU A 15 50.91 -36.02 10.58
N PRO A 16 52.06 -35.44 10.21
CA PRO A 16 52.10 -34.07 9.69
C PRO A 16 51.69 -34.03 8.21
N LEU A 17 50.86 -33.02 7.89
CA LEU A 17 50.51 -32.68 6.52
C LEU A 17 51.66 -31.89 5.88
N ASP A 18 52.14 -32.35 4.75
CA ASP A 18 53.14 -31.68 3.89
C ASP A 18 52.59 -30.34 3.34
N PRO A 19 53.43 -29.32 3.18
CA PRO A 19 53.05 -28.03 2.60
C PRO A 19 52.98 -28.14 1.06
N LEU A 20 51.91 -27.53 0.51
CA LEU A 20 51.72 -27.36 -0.94
C LEU A 20 52.80 -26.41 -1.53
N PRO A 21 53.21 -26.62 -2.79
CA PRO A 21 54.27 -25.80 -3.42
C PRO A 21 53.73 -24.41 -3.79
N PRO A 22 54.61 -23.37 -3.85
CA PRO A 22 54.21 -22.02 -4.19
C PRO A 22 53.84 -21.89 -5.69
N HIS A 23 52.73 -21.19 -5.93
CA HIS A 23 52.35 -20.74 -7.27
C HIS A 23 53.29 -19.58 -7.69
N GLU A 24 53.97 -19.75 -8.79
CA GLU A 24 54.71 -18.70 -9.49
C GLU A 24 53.70 -17.68 -10.05
N VAL A 25 53.92 -16.42 -9.70
CA VAL A 25 53.22 -15.23 -10.23
C VAL A 25 54.13 -14.68 -11.34
N GLU A 26 53.63 -14.76 -12.60
CA GLU A 26 54.27 -14.01 -13.68
C GLU A 26 53.93 -12.52 -13.57
N PRO A 27 54.85 -11.62 -13.94
CA PRO A 27 54.62 -10.17 -13.81
C PRO A 27 53.74 -9.67 -14.97
N GLU A 28 52.67 -8.94 -14.64
CA GLU A 28 51.90 -8.16 -15.60
C GLU A 28 52.73 -6.96 -16.10
N GLU A 29 52.80 -6.82 -17.41
CA GLU A 29 53.41 -5.70 -18.11
C GLU A 29 52.53 -4.44 -17.99
N ASP A 30 53.15 -3.31 -17.65
CA ASP A 30 52.59 -1.97 -17.65
C ASP A 30 52.14 -1.53 -19.06
N GLU A 31 50.86 -1.22 -19.25
CA GLU A 31 50.39 -0.40 -20.35
C GLU A 31 49.75 0.92 -19.85
N PRO A 32 49.92 2.03 -20.58
CA PRO A 32 49.68 3.37 -20.05
C PRO A 32 48.24 3.81 -20.12
N ASN A 33 47.86 4.59 -19.09
CA ASN A 33 46.63 5.36 -18.95
C ASN A 33 46.38 6.31 -20.14
N ASP A 34 45.28 6.11 -20.88
CA ASP A 34 44.65 7.16 -21.67
C ASP A 34 43.17 7.29 -21.29
N ILE A 35 42.89 8.37 -20.56
CA ILE A 35 41.54 8.81 -20.21
C ILE A 35 40.97 9.58 -21.41
N GLU A 36 40.21 8.95 -22.27
CA GLU A 36 39.28 9.64 -23.16
C GLU A 36 37.83 9.33 -22.77
N ARG A 37 37.14 10.38 -22.32
CA ARG A 37 35.70 10.41 -22.15
C ARG A 37 35.02 10.26 -23.51
N THR A 38 34.29 9.19 -23.70
CA THR A 38 33.26 9.14 -24.75
C THR A 38 31.90 8.89 -24.10
N GLU A 39 31.06 9.90 -24.18
CA GLU A 39 29.61 9.81 -23.96
C GLU A 39 29.04 8.81 -24.96
N GLN A 40 28.64 7.63 -24.50
CA GLN A 40 27.79 6.74 -25.29
C GLN A 40 26.33 7.02 -24.99
N VAL A 41 25.72 7.84 -25.85
CA VAL A 41 24.28 7.88 -26.05
C VAL A 41 23.88 6.57 -26.69
N SER A 42 23.19 5.70 -25.95
CA SER A 42 22.60 4.46 -26.45
C SER A 42 21.43 4.81 -27.35
N THR A 43 21.66 4.84 -28.65
CA THR A 43 20.59 4.85 -29.65
C THR A 43 20.11 3.42 -29.85
N TYR A 44 18.89 3.13 -29.40
CA TYR A 44 18.17 1.90 -29.72
C TYR A 44 17.89 1.88 -31.23
N VAL A 45 18.48 0.92 -31.94
CA VAL A 45 18.17 0.59 -33.34
C VAL A 45 17.27 -0.65 -33.31
N PRO A 46 16.00 -0.55 -33.75
CA PRO A 46 15.17 -1.74 -33.89
C PRO A 46 15.64 -2.61 -35.05
N PRO A 47 15.49 -3.95 -34.99
CA PRO A 47 15.86 -4.83 -36.08
C PRO A 47 15.00 -4.55 -37.31
N ALA A 48 15.66 -4.46 -38.48
CA ALA A 48 15.02 -4.38 -39.77
C ALA A 48 14.34 -5.74 -40.08
N ASP A 49 13.21 -5.67 -40.82
CA ASP A 49 12.40 -6.77 -41.35
C ASP A 49 11.21 -7.21 -40.44
N VAL A 50 10.21 -6.33 -40.34
CA VAL A 50 8.81 -6.74 -40.23
C VAL A 50 8.09 -6.24 -41.48
N PRO A 51 7.47 -7.10 -42.30
CA PRO A 51 6.73 -6.65 -43.47
C PRO A 51 5.53 -5.80 -43.04
N ILE A 52 5.41 -4.62 -43.62
CA ILE A 52 4.25 -3.74 -43.49
C ILE A 52 3.06 -4.46 -44.14
N PRO A 53 1.91 -4.61 -43.47
CA PRO A 53 0.70 -5.11 -44.12
C PRO A 53 0.24 -4.12 -45.22
N ASP A 54 -0.18 -4.66 -46.34
CA ASP A 54 -0.72 -3.92 -47.48
C ASP A 54 -1.88 -3.01 -47.08
N GLU A 55 -2.03 -1.91 -47.81
CA GLU A 55 -3.09 -0.92 -47.65
C GLU A 55 -4.49 -1.56 -47.59
N PRO A 56 -5.41 -1.04 -46.76
CA PRO A 56 -6.79 -1.50 -46.75
C PRO A 56 -7.46 -1.16 -48.08
N PRO A 57 -8.40 -1.99 -48.56
CA PRO A 57 -9.17 -1.70 -49.78
C PRO A 57 -9.99 -0.41 -49.62
N PRO A 58 -10.29 0.30 -50.73
CA PRO A 58 -11.01 1.56 -50.69
C PRO A 58 -12.42 1.35 -50.15
N ASP A 59 -12.87 2.33 -49.36
CA ASP A 59 -14.15 2.42 -48.69
C ASP A 59 -15.31 2.11 -49.64
N GLU A 60 -16.15 1.11 -49.34
CA GLU A 60 -17.49 0.92 -49.90
C GLU A 60 -18.37 2.07 -49.40
N GLU A 61 -18.99 2.78 -50.35
CA GLU A 61 -19.97 3.82 -50.05
C GLU A 61 -21.15 3.24 -49.22
N PRO A 62 -21.59 3.95 -48.17
CA PRO A 62 -22.77 3.55 -47.40
C PRO A 62 -24.04 3.63 -48.27
N PRO A 63 -25.02 2.75 -48.07
CA PRO A 63 -26.29 2.81 -48.76
C PRO A 63 -27.06 4.10 -48.41
N PRO A 64 -27.93 4.60 -49.34
CA PRO A 64 -28.63 5.87 -49.15
C PRO A 64 -29.62 5.77 -47.97
N GLU A 65 -29.57 6.80 -47.11
CA GLU A 65 -30.51 6.99 -45.99
C GLU A 65 -31.93 7.15 -46.51
N GLU A 66 -32.82 6.28 -46.07
CA GLU A 66 -34.28 6.49 -46.19
C GLU A 66 -34.67 7.68 -45.31
N THR A 67 -35.23 8.70 -45.96
CA THR A 67 -35.80 9.88 -45.31
C THR A 67 -37.01 9.49 -44.47
N ALA A 68 -36.81 9.40 -43.15
CA ALA A 68 -37.93 9.39 -42.21
C ALA A 68 -38.39 10.85 -42.00
N GLU A 69 -39.66 11.10 -42.35
CA GLU A 69 -40.35 12.38 -42.10
C GLU A 69 -40.38 12.66 -40.59
N ALA A 70 -39.76 13.80 -40.21
CA ALA A 70 -39.77 14.29 -38.84
C ALA A 70 -41.16 14.77 -38.47
N VAL A 71 -41.82 14.09 -37.53
CA VAL A 71 -42.94 14.62 -36.77
C VAL A 71 -42.38 15.66 -35.80
N VAL A 72 -42.73 16.91 -36.06
CA VAL A 72 -42.41 18.04 -35.16
C VAL A 72 -43.42 18.00 -34.02
N GLU A 73 -43.00 17.51 -32.85
CA GLU A 73 -43.66 17.76 -31.58
C GLU A 73 -43.32 19.16 -31.08
N GLU A 74 -44.32 20.01 -30.93
CA GLU A 74 -44.21 21.35 -30.34
C GLU A 74 -43.72 21.21 -28.88
N VAL A 75 -42.48 21.55 -28.64
CA VAL A 75 -41.94 21.73 -27.28
C VAL A 75 -42.42 23.08 -26.76
N GLY A 76 -43.31 23.05 -25.77
CA GLY A 76 -43.71 24.23 -25.03
C GLY A 76 -42.53 24.90 -24.28
N PRO A 77 -42.65 26.17 -23.93
CA PRO A 77 -41.52 26.91 -23.31
C PRO A 77 -41.10 26.26 -21.98
N GLU A 78 -39.76 26.16 -21.79
CA GLU A 78 -39.15 25.74 -20.53
C GLU A 78 -39.65 26.66 -19.39
N PRO A 79 -39.93 26.11 -18.20
CA PRO A 79 -40.22 26.92 -17.02
C PRO A 79 -38.98 27.71 -16.60
N GLU A 80 -39.20 29.00 -16.28
CA GLU A 80 -38.18 29.88 -15.73
C GLU A 80 -37.58 29.26 -14.43
N PRO A 81 -36.26 29.37 -14.19
CA PRO A 81 -35.64 28.84 -13.00
C PRO A 81 -36.18 29.57 -11.74
N GLU A 82 -36.53 28.79 -10.72
CA GLU A 82 -36.89 29.32 -9.41
C GLU A 82 -35.73 30.17 -8.82
N PRO A 83 -36.03 31.29 -8.17
CA PRO A 83 -34.97 32.13 -7.57
C PRO A 83 -34.24 31.36 -6.46
N GLU A 84 -32.92 31.45 -6.48
CA GLU A 84 -32.06 30.92 -5.41
C GLU A 84 -32.46 31.50 -4.05
N PRO A 85 -32.49 30.69 -2.98
CA PRO A 85 -32.81 31.18 -1.62
C PRO A 85 -31.70 32.14 -1.18
N GLU A 86 -32.13 33.29 -0.62
CA GLU A 86 -31.22 34.29 -0.01
C GLU A 86 -30.35 33.64 1.06
N PRO A 87 -29.06 34.00 1.17
CA PRO A 87 -28.15 33.45 2.17
C PRO A 87 -28.58 33.89 3.57
N GLU A 88 -28.71 32.93 4.49
CA GLU A 88 -28.96 33.18 5.88
C GLU A 88 -27.88 34.12 6.49
N PRO A 89 -28.23 35.04 7.37
CA PRO A 89 -27.27 35.95 7.97
C PRO A 89 -26.29 35.22 8.87
N THR A 90 -25.01 35.36 8.54
CA THR A 90 -23.87 34.88 9.34
C THR A 90 -23.94 35.45 10.75
N PRO A 91 -23.83 34.65 11.83
CA PRO A 91 -23.78 35.20 13.20
C PRO A 91 -22.47 35.99 13.37
N THR A 92 -22.60 37.27 13.65
CA THR A 92 -21.51 38.16 14.03
C THR A 92 -20.96 37.73 15.39
N LEU A 93 -19.84 37.07 15.43
CA LEU A 93 -18.99 36.91 16.60
C LEU A 93 -18.25 38.23 16.84
N GLY A 94 -18.87 39.13 17.61
CA GLY A 94 -18.27 40.38 18.05
C GLY A 94 -17.89 40.30 19.51
N GLY A 95 -16.59 40.29 19.80
CA GLY A 95 -16.01 40.52 21.10
C GLY A 95 -14.50 40.33 21.04
N PRO A 96 -13.70 41.29 21.55
CA PRO A 96 -12.25 41.08 21.60
C PRO A 96 -11.92 39.94 22.57
N PRO A 97 -10.83 39.17 22.32
CA PRO A 97 -10.42 38.08 23.20
C PRO A 97 -10.11 38.63 24.62
N PRO A 98 -10.43 37.85 25.69
CA PRO A 98 -10.16 38.26 27.06
C PRO A 98 -8.65 38.44 27.30
N THR A 99 -8.29 39.49 28.02
CA THR A 99 -6.89 39.77 28.37
C THR A 99 -6.44 38.86 29.52
N ALA A 100 -5.12 38.65 29.64
CA ALA A 100 -4.51 37.82 30.68
C ALA A 100 -4.89 38.23 32.15
N ALA A 101 -5.49 39.41 32.35
CA ALA A 101 -5.98 39.89 33.65
C ALA A 101 -7.37 39.35 34.02
N ASP A 102 -8.16 38.90 33.06
CA ASP A 102 -9.52 38.38 33.29
C ASP A 102 -9.51 36.90 33.72
N LEU A 103 -8.44 36.17 33.43
CA LEU A 103 -8.25 34.76 33.79
C LEU A 103 -7.78 34.57 35.27
N ALA A 104 -7.35 35.63 35.94
CA ALA A 104 -6.81 35.55 37.30
C ALA A 104 -7.87 35.66 38.42
N ARG A 105 -9.17 35.83 38.13
CA ARG A 105 -10.23 36.09 39.12
C ARG A 105 -11.27 35.00 39.32
N SER A 106 -11.21 33.87 38.64
CA SER A 106 -12.05 32.71 38.91
C SER A 106 -11.28 31.66 39.73
N GLY A 107 -11.30 31.81 41.04
CA GLY A 107 -10.87 30.78 41.98
C GLY A 107 -11.85 29.61 41.95
N GLY A 108 -11.60 28.65 41.10
CA GLY A 108 -12.24 27.33 41.10
C GLY A 108 -11.39 26.35 41.91
N ALA A 109 -12.05 25.52 42.72
CA ALA A 109 -11.45 24.43 43.49
C ALA A 109 -10.66 23.45 42.57
N PRO A 110 -9.67 22.70 43.07
CA PRO A 110 -8.91 21.76 42.27
C PRO A 110 -9.84 20.69 41.69
N VAL A 111 -9.90 20.64 40.38
CA VAL A 111 -10.55 19.55 39.61
C VAL A 111 -9.64 18.34 39.75
N GLU A 112 -10.15 17.26 40.33
CA GLU A 112 -9.50 15.95 40.24
C GLU A 112 -9.32 15.60 38.74
N PRO A 113 -8.18 15.04 38.34
CA PRO A 113 -7.99 14.63 36.96
C PRO A 113 -9.03 13.55 36.60
N GLU A 114 -9.81 13.82 35.56
CA GLU A 114 -10.65 12.79 34.95
C GLU A 114 -9.75 11.62 34.55
N PRO A 115 -10.21 10.35 34.70
CA PRO A 115 -9.44 9.21 34.28
C PRO A 115 -9.18 9.33 32.77
N GLU A 116 -7.89 9.31 32.39
CA GLU A 116 -7.46 9.27 30.99
C GLU A 116 -8.21 8.15 30.27
N ASP A 117 -8.88 8.47 29.18
CA ASP A 117 -9.44 7.48 28.27
C ASP A 117 -8.33 6.49 27.90
N PRO A 118 -8.57 5.17 27.97
CA PRO A 118 -7.55 4.20 27.64
C PRO A 118 -7.10 4.43 26.20
N GLU A 119 -5.81 4.66 26.02
CA GLU A 119 -5.13 4.72 24.73
C GLU A 119 -5.70 3.64 23.81
N PRO A 120 -6.09 3.93 22.56
CA PRO A 120 -6.61 2.91 21.65
C PRO A 120 -5.54 1.84 21.51
N ALA A 121 -5.82 0.66 22.03
CA ALA A 121 -4.92 -0.48 22.01
C ALA A 121 -4.43 -0.70 20.57
N ALA A 122 -3.11 -0.71 20.38
CA ALA A 122 -2.48 -1.05 19.12
C ALA A 122 -3.13 -2.31 18.52
N PRO A 123 -3.46 -2.36 17.24
CA PRO A 123 -4.16 -3.49 16.64
C PRO A 123 -3.37 -4.77 16.90
N SER A 124 -3.93 -5.64 17.74
CA SER A 124 -3.26 -6.87 18.14
C SER A 124 -3.10 -7.77 16.92
N ASN A 125 -1.86 -8.07 16.53
CA ASN A 125 -1.52 -9.09 15.53
C ASN A 125 -1.77 -10.51 16.01
N ARG A 126 -2.28 -10.67 17.22
CA ARG A 126 -2.66 -11.98 17.74
C ARG A 126 -3.93 -12.42 17.03
N VAL A 127 -3.88 -13.55 16.35
CA VAL A 127 -5.09 -14.31 16.01
C VAL A 127 -5.76 -14.58 17.34
N ASP A 128 -6.95 -14.02 17.53
CA ASP A 128 -7.71 -14.19 18.78
C ASP A 128 -8.12 -15.67 18.89
N THR A 129 -7.24 -16.47 19.47
CA THR A 129 -7.46 -17.89 19.77
C THR A 129 -8.14 -18.09 21.13
N GLY A 130 -8.41 -16.98 21.85
CA GLY A 130 -9.07 -17.02 23.17
C GLY A 130 -10.58 -17.25 23.12
N ARG A 131 -11.20 -17.27 21.95
CA ARG A 131 -12.61 -17.59 21.79
C ARG A 131 -12.79 -19.11 21.88
N ALA A 132 -13.59 -19.59 22.81
CA ALA A 132 -13.96 -20.99 22.88
C ALA A 132 -14.48 -21.46 21.52
N ARG A 133 -14.07 -22.68 21.11
CA ARG A 133 -14.54 -23.28 19.86
C ARG A 133 -16.07 -23.31 19.86
N PRO A 134 -16.77 -22.79 18.85
CA PRO A 134 -18.23 -22.85 18.79
C PRO A 134 -18.73 -24.28 18.83
N ALA A 135 -19.70 -24.55 19.71
CA ALA A 135 -20.23 -25.90 19.93
C ALA A 135 -20.95 -26.46 18.69
N SER A 136 -21.39 -25.59 17.78
CA SER A 136 -22.04 -25.95 16.54
C SER A 136 -21.11 -26.58 15.48
N ILE A 137 -19.78 -26.38 15.59
CA ILE A 137 -18.81 -26.91 14.62
C ILE A 137 -18.70 -28.45 14.79
N LYS A 138 -18.95 -29.16 13.69
CA LYS A 138 -18.83 -30.63 13.65
C LYS A 138 -17.43 -31.09 13.99
N GLU A 139 -17.34 -32.24 14.64
CA GLU A 139 -16.08 -32.92 14.91
C GLU A 139 -15.34 -33.21 13.58
N GLY A 140 -14.04 -33.02 13.58
CA GLY A 140 -13.18 -33.22 12.39
C GLY A 140 -13.00 -31.98 11.51
N LEU A 141 -13.78 -30.90 11.69
CA LEU A 141 -13.54 -29.63 10.99
C LEU A 141 -12.61 -28.72 11.81
N LEU A 142 -11.69 -28.03 11.16
CA LEU A 142 -10.96 -26.92 11.80
C LEU A 142 -11.81 -25.65 11.78
N THR A 143 -11.65 -24.78 12.78
CA THR A 143 -12.16 -23.41 12.68
C THR A 143 -11.35 -22.62 11.67
N VAL A 144 -11.91 -21.50 11.18
CA VAL A 144 -11.20 -20.55 10.31
C VAL A 144 -9.93 -20.02 11.00
N GLU A 145 -10.02 -19.75 12.31
CA GLU A 145 -8.91 -19.27 13.12
C GLU A 145 -7.79 -20.31 13.25
N GLU A 146 -8.14 -21.56 13.56
CA GLU A 146 -7.15 -22.65 13.69
C GLU A 146 -6.38 -22.85 12.39
N HIS A 147 -7.06 -22.86 11.24
CA HIS A 147 -6.38 -23.00 9.95
C HIS A 147 -5.54 -21.79 9.61
N LEU A 148 -6.06 -20.56 9.79
CA LEU A 148 -5.30 -19.34 9.56
C LEU A 148 -4.06 -19.27 10.45
N GLU A 149 -4.17 -19.63 11.73
CA GLU A 149 -3.03 -19.64 12.63
C GLU A 149 -1.97 -20.65 12.16
N LYS A 150 -2.38 -21.82 11.68
CA LYS A 150 -1.47 -22.81 11.08
C LYS A 150 -0.73 -22.23 9.89
N VAL A 151 -1.44 -21.57 8.96
CA VAL A 151 -0.84 -20.90 7.81
C VAL A 151 0.15 -19.82 8.27
N LEU A 152 -0.26 -18.94 9.18
CA LEU A 152 0.59 -17.85 9.66
C LEU A 152 1.81 -18.35 10.45
N ARG A 153 1.70 -19.43 11.23
CA ARG A 153 2.87 -20.05 11.89
C ARG A 153 3.85 -20.66 10.89
N GLY A 154 3.32 -21.25 9.81
CA GLY A 154 4.13 -21.85 8.76
C GLY A 154 4.78 -20.84 7.80
N ILE A 155 4.43 -19.55 7.84
CA ILE A 155 4.95 -18.50 6.95
C ILE A 155 5.58 -17.41 7.80
N GLY A 156 6.89 -17.18 7.63
CA GLY A 156 7.64 -16.10 8.28
C GLY A 156 7.69 -14.82 7.44
N PRO A 157 8.08 -13.71 8.04
CA PRO A 157 8.39 -12.50 7.28
C PRO A 157 9.65 -12.71 6.44
N LEU A 158 9.68 -12.12 5.23
CA LEU A 158 10.85 -12.14 4.36
C LEU A 158 12.02 -11.34 4.95
N GLY A 159 13.24 -11.68 4.55
CA GLY A 159 14.44 -10.92 4.92
C GLY A 159 14.33 -9.46 4.44
N ALA A 160 14.71 -8.52 5.31
CA ALA A 160 14.70 -7.11 4.97
C ALA A 160 16.05 -6.69 4.38
N TYR A 161 16.04 -5.70 3.49
CA TYR A 161 17.21 -5.06 2.93
C TYR A 161 16.92 -3.61 2.56
N ASP A 162 17.98 -2.85 2.25
CA ASP A 162 17.83 -1.47 1.79
C ASP A 162 17.21 -1.44 0.40
N GLN A 163 16.05 -0.83 0.29
CA GLN A 163 15.31 -0.71 -0.96
C GLN A 163 15.33 0.72 -1.50
N PRO A 164 15.35 0.92 -2.82
CA PRO A 164 15.15 2.24 -3.41
C PRO A 164 13.83 2.86 -2.95
N LEU A 165 13.85 4.17 -2.68
CA LEU A 165 12.72 4.84 -2.04
C LEU A 165 11.41 4.69 -2.82
N VAL A 166 11.43 4.88 -4.14
CA VAL A 166 10.20 4.80 -4.98
C VAL A 166 9.65 3.37 -5.04
N GLU A 167 10.53 2.35 -5.06
CA GLU A 167 10.13 0.94 -5.07
C GLU A 167 9.53 0.48 -3.74
N SER A 168 9.77 1.25 -2.68
CA SER A 168 9.26 0.98 -1.33
C SER A 168 7.79 1.41 -1.14
N LEU A 169 7.14 1.97 -2.15
CA LEU A 169 5.71 2.35 -2.09
C LEU A 169 4.84 1.17 -1.63
N GLY A 170 4.05 1.38 -0.56
CA GLY A 170 3.16 0.36 0.02
C GLY A 170 3.86 -0.67 0.91
N LEU A 171 5.18 -0.59 1.10
CA LEU A 171 5.92 -1.44 2.03
C LEU A 171 5.98 -0.80 3.42
N PRO A 172 5.94 -1.59 4.51
CA PRO A 172 6.16 -1.08 5.84
C PRO A 172 7.66 -0.89 6.11
N LEU A 173 8.00 0.19 6.79
CA LEU A 173 9.34 0.40 7.33
C LEU A 173 9.70 -0.69 8.35
N LEU A 174 10.92 -1.20 8.29
CA LEU A 174 11.41 -2.15 9.29
C LEU A 174 11.82 -1.46 10.60
N GLU A 175 12.26 -0.22 10.51
CA GLU A 175 12.71 0.60 11.64
C GLU A 175 12.21 2.03 11.46
N GLY A 176 11.94 2.72 12.59
CA GLY A 176 11.49 4.11 12.54
C GLY A 176 12.56 5.01 11.92
N PHE A 177 12.11 6.04 11.20
CA PHE A 177 13.00 6.97 10.52
C PHE A 177 13.22 8.23 11.35
N VAL A 178 14.50 8.51 11.68
CA VAL A 178 14.94 9.71 12.38
C VAL A 178 15.52 10.69 11.36
N SER A 179 15.07 11.92 11.42
CA SER A 179 15.52 12.96 10.47
C SER A 179 17.02 13.24 10.58
N PRO A 180 17.78 13.11 9.49
CA PRO A 180 19.20 13.46 9.47
C PRO A 180 19.46 14.96 9.33
N SER A 181 18.43 15.77 9.02
CA SER A 181 18.55 17.20 8.75
C SER A 181 17.29 17.96 9.08
N ASP A 182 17.42 19.26 9.26
CA ASP A 182 16.29 20.16 9.44
C ASP A 182 15.48 20.31 8.14
N LEU A 183 14.17 20.56 8.26
CA LEU A 183 13.30 20.94 7.17
C LEU A 183 12.46 22.17 7.61
N PRO A 184 12.55 23.33 6.91
CA PRO A 184 13.55 23.66 5.89
C PRO A 184 14.99 23.62 6.40
N ARG A 185 15.95 23.41 5.50
CA ARG A 185 17.38 23.29 5.84
C ARG A 185 18.04 24.62 6.26
N PHE A 186 17.41 25.74 5.99
CA PHE A 186 17.86 27.10 6.28
C PHE A 186 16.69 28.06 6.34
N ASP A 187 16.86 29.22 7.01
CA ASP A 187 15.88 30.31 6.98
C ASP A 187 15.67 30.79 5.55
N ASN A 188 14.42 30.78 5.07
CA ASN A 188 14.10 31.16 3.70
C ASN A 188 12.85 32.04 3.62
N SER A 189 12.71 32.74 2.48
CA SER A 189 11.54 33.56 2.24
C SER A 189 10.27 32.74 2.07
N ALA A 190 9.20 33.14 2.76
CA ALA A 190 7.87 32.55 2.61
C ALA A 190 7.11 33.07 1.36
N THR A 191 7.54 34.19 0.79
CA THR A 191 6.89 34.88 -0.34
C THR A 191 7.93 35.56 -1.23
N ASP A 192 7.55 35.95 -2.42
CA ASP A 192 8.29 36.84 -3.27
C ASP A 192 8.19 38.28 -2.75
N GLY A 193 9.29 39.02 -2.76
CA GLY A 193 9.31 40.36 -2.20
C GLY A 193 10.71 40.93 -2.00
N TYR A 194 10.92 41.64 -0.92
CA TYR A 194 12.18 42.29 -0.56
C TYR A 194 12.60 41.91 0.87
N ALA A 195 13.77 41.35 1.01
CA ALA A 195 14.39 41.13 2.32
C ALA A 195 14.97 42.47 2.81
N VAL A 196 14.60 42.83 4.04
CA VAL A 196 14.92 44.11 4.69
C VAL A 196 15.28 43.89 6.14
N ARG A 197 15.80 44.91 6.82
CA ARG A 197 15.79 45.01 8.26
C ARG A 197 14.47 45.65 8.67
N ALA A 198 13.72 45.02 9.54
CA ALA A 198 12.43 45.52 9.98
C ALA A 198 12.51 46.94 10.57
N GLU A 199 13.63 47.27 11.23
CA GLU A 199 13.85 48.60 11.80
C GLU A 199 13.96 49.71 10.74
N ASP A 200 14.44 49.41 9.51
CA ASP A 200 14.59 50.37 8.42
C ASP A 200 13.24 50.76 7.77
N VAL A 201 12.19 50.05 8.08
CA VAL A 201 10.83 50.24 7.50
C VAL A 201 9.77 50.57 8.56
N ILE A 202 10.19 50.91 9.78
CA ILE A 202 9.27 51.35 10.86
C ILE A 202 8.55 52.63 10.39
N GLY A 203 7.21 52.62 10.47
CA GLY A 203 6.35 53.76 10.11
C GLY A 203 6.05 53.82 8.61
N ALA A 204 6.51 52.89 7.79
CA ALA A 204 6.12 52.79 6.38
C ALA A 204 4.61 52.61 6.25
N SER A 205 3.97 53.38 5.38
CA SER A 205 2.57 53.24 5.02
C SER A 205 2.35 53.70 3.59
N ARG A 206 1.16 53.50 3.05
CA ARG A 206 0.81 54.00 1.69
C ARG A 206 0.85 55.52 1.58
N GLU A 207 0.57 56.20 2.67
CA GLU A 207 0.61 57.67 2.75
C GLU A 207 2.03 58.20 3.00
N ASN A 208 2.89 57.37 3.59
CA ASN A 208 4.27 57.73 3.91
C ASN A 208 5.21 56.54 3.58
N PRO A 209 5.45 56.28 2.28
CA PRO A 209 6.31 55.15 1.85
C PRO A 209 7.78 55.42 2.23
N ILE A 210 8.49 54.34 2.58
CA ILE A 210 9.94 54.38 2.82
C ILE A 210 10.65 53.84 1.57
N VAL A 211 11.56 54.62 1.03
CA VAL A 211 12.31 54.26 -0.19
C VAL A 211 13.66 53.68 0.17
N LEU A 212 13.90 52.42 -0.20
CA LEU A 212 15.18 51.76 -0.01
C LEU A 212 15.88 51.43 -1.35
N PRO A 213 17.20 51.64 -1.49
CA PRO A 213 17.95 51.12 -2.63
C PRO A 213 17.95 49.62 -2.65
N VAL A 214 17.70 49.00 -3.81
CA VAL A 214 17.75 47.57 -4.05
C VAL A 214 19.17 47.19 -4.48
N VAL A 215 19.87 46.43 -3.63
CA VAL A 215 21.30 46.09 -3.82
C VAL A 215 21.55 44.80 -4.57
N GLY A 216 20.50 44.10 -4.97
CA GLY A 216 20.58 42.84 -5.71
C GLY A 216 19.31 42.01 -5.69
N GLU A 217 19.43 40.80 -6.22
CA GLU A 217 18.34 39.83 -6.29
C GLU A 217 18.84 38.43 -5.87
N ILE A 218 18.03 37.69 -5.10
CA ILE A 218 18.30 36.33 -4.64
C ILE A 218 17.16 35.42 -5.12
N ALA A 219 17.46 34.59 -6.10
CA ALA A 219 16.56 33.56 -6.58
C ALA A 219 16.71 32.27 -5.70
N ALA A 220 15.69 31.44 -5.68
CA ALA A 220 15.78 30.11 -5.13
C ALA A 220 16.86 29.31 -5.86
N GLY A 221 17.70 28.57 -5.10
CA GLY A 221 18.85 27.84 -5.65
C GLY A 221 20.10 28.69 -5.87
N SER A 222 20.08 30.01 -5.56
CA SER A 222 21.27 30.84 -5.60
C SER A 222 22.26 30.42 -4.49
N ALA A 223 23.44 29.95 -4.89
CA ALA A 223 24.47 29.49 -3.95
C ALA A 223 25.34 30.63 -3.38
N LYS A 224 25.17 31.89 -3.85
CA LYS A 224 26.02 33.02 -3.43
C LYS A 224 25.52 33.59 -2.10
N PRO A 225 26.36 33.62 -1.04
CA PRO A 225 26.03 34.33 0.19
C PRO A 225 25.76 35.82 -0.12
N PHE A 226 24.65 36.32 0.34
CA PHE A 226 24.29 37.74 0.21
C PHE A 226 24.22 38.38 1.60
N ALA A 227 24.54 39.66 1.69
CA ALA A 227 24.40 40.45 2.90
C ALA A 227 23.85 41.83 2.54
N ILE A 228 22.98 42.32 3.41
CA ILE A 228 22.44 43.70 3.29
C ILE A 228 23.00 44.58 4.41
N SER A 229 23.08 45.88 4.14
CA SER A 229 23.42 46.90 5.12
C SER A 229 22.15 47.62 5.58
N ALA A 230 22.25 48.39 6.65
CA ALA A 230 21.18 49.28 7.10
C ALA A 230 20.73 50.22 5.97
N GLY A 231 19.42 50.41 5.84
CA GLY A 231 18.83 51.26 4.83
C GLY A 231 18.86 50.71 3.39
N THR A 232 19.08 49.37 3.22
CA THR A 232 19.05 48.72 1.90
C THR A 232 18.06 47.57 1.87
N ALA A 233 17.57 47.22 0.68
CA ALA A 233 16.73 46.05 0.42
C ALA A 233 17.39 45.15 -0.63
N VAL A 234 17.03 43.85 -0.61
CA VAL A 234 17.36 42.90 -1.68
C VAL A 234 16.11 42.19 -2.16
N LYS A 235 15.92 42.15 -3.47
CA LYS A 235 14.82 41.41 -4.06
C LYS A 235 14.99 39.91 -3.79
N ILE A 236 13.96 39.22 -3.28
CA ILE A 236 14.06 37.85 -2.87
C ILE A 236 12.86 37.05 -3.35
N MET A 237 13.12 35.83 -3.84
CA MET A 237 12.08 34.89 -4.28
C MET A 237 11.73 33.88 -3.20
N THR A 238 10.51 33.36 -3.24
CA THR A 238 10.03 32.30 -2.34
C THR A 238 11.01 31.13 -2.29
N GLY A 239 11.35 30.68 -1.08
CA GLY A 239 12.32 29.59 -0.87
C GLY A 239 13.78 29.99 -0.94
N ALA A 240 14.11 31.24 -1.34
CA ALA A 240 15.49 31.74 -1.35
C ALA A 240 16.00 31.97 0.08
N PRO A 241 17.30 31.72 0.35
CA PRO A 241 17.88 31.92 1.68
C PRO A 241 17.84 33.40 2.08
N ILE A 242 17.49 33.66 3.34
CA ILE A 242 17.49 35.02 3.91
C ILE A 242 18.95 35.54 3.95
N PRO A 243 19.22 36.72 3.37
CA PRO A 243 20.56 37.29 3.38
C PRO A 243 20.97 37.73 4.79
N ARG A 244 22.27 37.70 5.07
CA ARG A 244 22.78 38.23 6.34
C ARG A 244 22.43 39.70 6.49
N GLY A 245 21.96 40.07 7.67
CA GLY A 245 21.54 41.44 7.99
C GLY A 245 20.05 41.71 7.76
N ALA A 246 19.33 40.89 6.98
CA ALA A 246 17.88 40.94 6.91
C ALA A 246 17.27 40.13 8.06
N ASP A 247 16.15 40.60 8.59
CA ASP A 247 15.36 39.92 9.62
C ASP A 247 13.86 39.86 9.29
N ALA A 248 13.44 40.39 8.11
CA ALA A 248 12.09 40.32 7.61
C ALA A 248 12.05 40.34 6.08
N VAL A 249 10.92 39.89 5.50
CA VAL A 249 10.59 40.05 4.09
C VAL A 249 9.31 40.88 3.97
N ILE A 250 9.32 41.83 3.04
CA ILE A 250 8.14 42.61 2.61
C ILE A 250 7.60 41.96 1.34
N PRO A 251 6.35 41.49 1.30
CA PRO A 251 5.73 40.93 0.08
C PRO A 251 5.63 41.99 -1.03
N TYR A 252 5.67 41.56 -2.28
CA TYR A 252 5.52 42.46 -3.44
C TYR A 252 4.26 43.33 -3.36
N GLU A 253 3.16 42.81 -2.88
CA GLU A 253 1.88 43.51 -2.75
C GLU A 253 1.92 44.71 -1.80
N GLN A 254 2.99 44.81 -1.01
CA GLN A 254 3.25 45.91 -0.07
C GLN A 254 4.37 46.81 -0.54
N THR A 255 4.65 46.84 -1.86
CA THR A 255 5.70 47.63 -2.49
C THR A 255 5.27 48.17 -3.87
N ASP A 256 6.09 49.03 -4.49
CA ASP A 256 5.96 49.49 -5.86
C ASP A 256 6.66 48.58 -6.90
N HIS A 257 7.22 47.44 -6.50
CA HIS A 257 8.00 46.51 -7.32
C HIS A 257 9.28 47.07 -7.91
N GLY A 258 9.88 48.13 -7.34
CA GLY A 258 11.03 48.82 -7.85
C GLY A 258 12.31 47.98 -7.95
N ASN A 259 13.07 48.05 -9.05
CA ASN A 259 14.26 47.25 -9.27
C ASN A 259 15.57 47.88 -8.77
N ALA A 260 15.74 49.21 -8.89
CA ALA A 260 16.92 49.94 -8.40
C ALA A 260 16.67 50.54 -7.01
N ARG A 261 15.46 50.93 -6.76
CA ARG A 261 14.90 51.42 -5.50
C ARG A 261 13.49 50.87 -5.35
N VAL A 262 13.09 50.61 -4.14
CA VAL A 262 11.74 50.10 -3.84
C VAL A 262 11.06 50.99 -2.82
N GLU A 263 9.79 51.33 -3.05
CA GLU A 263 8.93 51.99 -2.09
C GLU A 263 8.23 50.92 -1.24
N ILE A 264 8.51 50.94 0.06
CA ILE A 264 7.88 50.07 1.05
C ILE A 264 6.62 50.76 1.57
N LEU A 265 5.48 50.13 1.36
CA LEU A 265 4.15 50.70 1.64
C LEU A 265 3.55 50.18 2.95
N ALA A 266 4.25 49.35 3.72
CA ALA A 266 3.81 48.82 4.98
C ALA A 266 4.99 48.53 5.91
N SER A 267 4.82 48.79 7.22
CA SER A 267 5.77 48.36 8.22
C SER A 267 5.70 46.85 8.44
N THR A 268 6.81 46.27 8.90
CA THR A 268 6.87 44.85 9.25
C THR A 268 7.57 44.64 10.60
N THR A 269 7.55 43.41 11.09
CA THR A 269 8.23 43.01 12.33
C THR A 269 9.31 41.97 12.06
N PRO A 270 10.35 41.86 12.92
CA PRO A 270 11.35 40.83 12.78
C PRO A 270 10.72 39.43 12.72
N GLY A 271 11.17 38.63 11.76
CA GLY A 271 10.67 37.27 11.50
C GLY A 271 9.49 37.20 10.52
N ALA A 272 8.90 38.33 10.13
CA ALA A 272 7.78 38.35 9.19
C ALA A 272 8.16 37.75 7.83
N PHE A 273 7.32 36.87 7.30
CA PHE A 273 7.49 36.16 6.03
C PHE A 273 8.81 35.39 5.90
N ILE A 274 9.37 34.93 7.02
CA ILE A 274 10.54 34.05 7.06
C ILE A 274 10.12 32.67 7.57
N ARG A 275 10.34 31.61 6.77
CA ARG A 275 10.26 30.23 7.23
C ARG A 275 11.58 29.89 7.92
N ARG A 276 11.52 29.61 9.22
CA ARG A 276 12.71 29.30 10.01
C ARG A 276 13.22 27.91 9.72
N GLN A 277 14.54 27.74 9.76
CA GLN A 277 15.20 26.45 9.73
C GLN A 277 14.59 25.51 10.77
N GLY A 278 14.27 24.26 10.37
CA GLY A 278 13.69 23.27 11.25
C GLY A 278 12.30 23.61 11.81
N SER A 279 11.56 24.51 11.15
CA SER A 279 10.19 24.87 11.61
C SER A 279 9.16 23.76 11.32
N ASP A 280 9.44 22.83 10.42
CA ASP A 280 8.61 21.65 10.13
C ASP A 280 9.19 20.40 10.81
N VAL A 281 10.45 20.06 10.49
CA VAL A 281 11.17 18.90 11.05
C VAL A 281 12.54 19.36 11.52
N LYS A 282 12.97 18.91 12.70
CA LYS A 282 14.32 19.14 13.21
C LYS A 282 15.18 17.90 13.06
N THR A 283 16.46 18.12 12.92
CA THR A 283 17.48 17.06 13.01
C THR A 283 17.30 16.27 14.31
N GLY A 284 17.16 14.96 14.21
CA GLY A 284 16.94 14.06 15.35
C GLY A 284 15.47 13.75 15.65
N ASP A 285 14.51 14.45 15.03
CA ASP A 285 13.10 14.11 15.18
C ASP A 285 12.78 12.76 14.55
N ARG A 286 12.01 11.93 15.26
CA ARG A 286 11.43 10.71 14.69
C ARG A 286 10.21 11.09 13.87
N VAL A 287 10.32 11.00 12.55
CA VAL A 287 9.26 11.44 11.62
C VAL A 287 8.37 10.31 11.11
N LEU A 288 8.85 9.06 11.18
CA LEU A 288 8.05 7.87 10.86
C LEU A 288 8.38 6.76 11.87
N GLU A 289 7.35 6.04 12.29
CA GLU A 289 7.48 4.92 13.21
C GLU A 289 7.81 3.61 12.48
N GLU A 290 8.35 2.63 13.20
CA GLU A 290 8.48 1.25 12.73
C GLU A 290 7.11 0.72 12.32
N GLY A 291 7.04 0.03 11.17
CA GLY A 291 5.80 -0.50 10.61
C GLY A 291 4.95 0.51 9.84
N ALA A 292 5.33 1.79 9.80
CA ALA A 292 4.65 2.79 8.97
C ALA A 292 4.68 2.35 7.50
N VAL A 293 3.50 2.25 6.88
CA VAL A 293 3.37 1.88 5.46
C VAL A 293 3.65 3.10 4.61
N LEU A 294 4.65 3.00 3.74
CA LEU A 294 5.10 4.10 2.90
C LEU A 294 4.08 4.39 1.79
N GLY A 295 3.36 5.50 1.93
CA GLY A 295 2.55 6.10 0.87
C GLY A 295 3.30 7.22 0.14
N PRO A 296 2.65 7.90 -0.81
CA PRO A 296 3.27 9.01 -1.54
C PRO A 296 3.78 10.14 -0.65
N ARG A 297 3.09 10.43 0.46
CA ARG A 297 3.47 11.50 1.42
C ARG A 297 4.74 11.13 2.19
N GLU A 298 4.80 9.91 2.70
CA GLU A 298 5.94 9.38 3.44
C GLU A 298 7.18 9.31 2.54
N ILE A 299 7.01 8.87 1.29
CA ILE A 299 8.08 8.87 0.27
C ILE A 299 8.56 10.29 -0.01
N GLY A 300 7.64 11.25 -0.19
CA GLY A 300 7.98 12.66 -0.41
C GLY A 300 8.77 13.26 0.76
N LEU A 301 8.36 12.98 1.99
CA LEU A 301 9.08 13.42 3.19
C LEU A 301 10.50 12.84 3.26
N LEU A 302 10.63 11.52 3.08
CA LEU A 302 11.93 10.85 3.10
C LEU A 302 12.88 11.37 2.03
N ALA A 303 12.35 11.64 0.82
CA ALA A 303 13.12 12.26 -0.27
C ALA A 303 13.56 13.69 0.07
N ALA A 304 12.67 14.51 0.66
CA ALA A 304 13.00 15.88 1.10
C ALA A 304 14.06 15.89 2.20
N LEU A 305 14.09 14.87 3.06
CA LEU A 305 15.12 14.66 4.09
C LEU A 305 16.41 14.01 3.55
N GLY A 306 16.48 13.74 2.23
CA GLY A 306 17.67 13.26 1.55
C GLY A 306 17.93 11.76 1.66
N SER A 307 16.93 10.95 2.00
CA SER A 307 17.06 9.49 2.05
C SER A 307 16.73 8.85 0.69
N PRO A 308 17.70 8.27 -0.03
CA PRO A 308 17.44 7.61 -1.32
C PRO A 308 16.92 6.19 -1.17
N ARG A 309 17.09 5.59 0.00
CA ARG A 309 16.76 4.19 0.31
C ARG A 309 16.16 4.08 1.71
N VAL A 310 15.40 3.00 1.92
CA VAL A 310 14.83 2.66 3.22
C VAL A 310 14.94 1.17 3.48
N LYS A 311 15.01 0.78 4.74
CA LYS A 311 15.02 -0.61 5.13
C LYS A 311 13.59 -1.14 5.20
N ALA A 312 13.25 -2.01 4.27
CA ALA A 312 11.93 -2.63 4.16
C ALA A 312 12.02 -4.09 3.72
N ARG A 313 10.95 -4.85 3.94
CA ARG A 313 10.85 -6.22 3.41
C ARG A 313 10.41 -6.17 1.95
N PRO A 314 10.92 -7.09 1.10
CA PRO A 314 10.54 -7.12 -0.30
C PRO A 314 9.07 -7.50 -0.49
N ARG A 315 8.54 -7.20 -1.66
CA ARG A 315 7.27 -7.75 -2.12
C ARG A 315 7.42 -9.26 -2.33
N PRO A 316 6.57 -10.11 -1.73
CA PRO A 316 6.62 -11.55 -1.95
C PRO A 316 6.39 -11.90 -3.42
N ARG A 317 7.12 -12.88 -3.91
CA ARG A 317 6.94 -13.48 -5.23
C ARG A 317 5.98 -14.65 -5.08
N VAL A 318 4.76 -14.48 -5.58
CA VAL A 318 3.69 -15.47 -5.46
C VAL A 318 3.43 -16.11 -6.82
N VAL A 319 3.58 -17.41 -6.89
CA VAL A 319 3.22 -18.21 -8.08
C VAL A 319 1.79 -18.68 -7.94
N VAL A 320 0.96 -18.45 -8.97
CA VAL A 320 -0.44 -18.90 -9.03
C VAL A 320 -0.57 -19.95 -10.12
N ILE A 321 -1.09 -21.14 -9.77
CA ILE A 321 -1.30 -22.28 -10.65
C ILE A 321 -2.76 -22.70 -10.59
N SER A 322 -3.46 -22.76 -11.72
CA SER A 322 -4.76 -23.44 -11.85
C SER A 322 -4.56 -24.85 -12.39
N THR A 323 -5.34 -25.81 -11.89
CA THR A 323 -5.38 -27.19 -12.38
C THR A 323 -6.76 -27.57 -12.86
N GLY A 324 -6.83 -28.26 -13.98
CA GLY A 324 -8.06 -28.72 -14.61
C GLY A 324 -7.85 -28.97 -16.10
N SER A 325 -8.08 -30.20 -16.55
CA SER A 325 -7.94 -30.57 -17.96
C SER A 325 -9.00 -29.90 -18.85
N GLU A 326 -10.08 -29.39 -18.27
CA GLU A 326 -11.13 -28.60 -18.92
C GLU A 326 -10.73 -27.15 -19.17
N LEU A 327 -9.68 -26.63 -18.48
CA LEU A 327 -9.31 -25.22 -18.49
C LEU A 327 -8.60 -24.81 -19.78
N ARG A 328 -9.01 -23.68 -20.33
CA ARG A 328 -8.37 -23.05 -21.50
C ARG A 328 -8.06 -21.58 -21.22
N GLU A 329 -7.03 -21.08 -21.89
CA GLU A 329 -6.72 -19.64 -21.83
C GLU A 329 -7.86 -18.82 -22.47
N PRO A 330 -8.24 -17.67 -21.85
CA PRO A 330 -9.23 -16.77 -22.44
C PRO A 330 -8.83 -16.35 -23.87
N GLY A 331 -9.80 -16.37 -24.78
CA GLY A 331 -9.60 -16.05 -26.20
C GLY A 331 -9.23 -17.24 -27.07
N THR A 332 -9.02 -18.43 -26.49
CA THR A 332 -8.86 -19.67 -27.27
C THR A 332 -10.23 -20.30 -27.57
N HIS A 333 -10.25 -21.15 -28.59
CA HIS A 333 -11.46 -21.93 -28.92
C HIS A 333 -11.81 -22.87 -27.76
N LEU A 334 -13.09 -22.94 -27.41
CA LEU A 334 -13.61 -23.86 -26.40
C LEU A 334 -14.25 -25.06 -27.07
N ASP A 335 -13.84 -26.25 -26.67
CA ASP A 335 -14.51 -27.50 -26.96
C ASP A 335 -15.76 -27.66 -26.07
N TYR A 336 -16.59 -28.67 -26.34
CA TYR A 336 -17.84 -28.90 -25.63
C TYR A 336 -17.67 -29.06 -24.11
N ASP A 337 -16.54 -29.60 -23.68
CA ASP A 337 -16.18 -29.94 -22.29
C ASP A 337 -15.15 -28.98 -21.66
N SER A 338 -14.85 -27.87 -22.33
CA SER A 338 -13.86 -26.93 -21.87
C SER A 338 -14.45 -25.59 -21.43
N ILE A 339 -13.76 -24.93 -20.49
CA ILE A 339 -14.11 -23.62 -19.95
C ILE A 339 -12.86 -22.73 -19.88
N ASN A 340 -13.07 -21.40 -19.85
CA ASN A 340 -11.95 -20.49 -19.66
C ASN A 340 -11.44 -20.49 -18.20
N ASP A 341 -10.10 -20.45 -18.01
CA ASP A 341 -9.47 -20.30 -16.72
C ASP A 341 -9.68 -18.87 -16.15
N GLY A 342 -10.75 -18.69 -15.41
CA GLY A 342 -11.01 -17.43 -14.70
C GLY A 342 -10.26 -17.33 -13.37
N ASN A 343 -9.95 -18.46 -12.72
CA ASN A 343 -9.41 -18.46 -11.37
C ASN A 343 -7.95 -17.97 -11.33
N SER A 344 -7.09 -18.41 -12.23
CA SER A 344 -5.70 -17.95 -12.23
C SER A 344 -5.61 -16.44 -12.49
N TYR A 345 -6.47 -15.90 -13.34
CA TYR A 345 -6.55 -14.44 -13.59
C TYR A 345 -7.03 -13.67 -12.37
N MET A 346 -8.12 -14.13 -11.75
CA MET A 346 -8.69 -13.52 -10.53
C MET A 346 -7.67 -13.53 -9.39
N LEU A 347 -7.06 -14.68 -9.12
CA LEU A 347 -6.06 -14.82 -8.05
C LEU A 347 -4.78 -14.01 -8.35
N ALA A 348 -4.33 -13.97 -9.61
CA ALA A 348 -3.18 -13.14 -10.00
C ALA A 348 -3.47 -11.64 -9.78
N ALA A 349 -4.67 -11.18 -10.11
CA ALA A 349 -5.10 -9.81 -9.85
C ALA A 349 -5.15 -9.54 -8.33
N ALA A 350 -5.71 -10.46 -7.54
CA ALA A 350 -5.81 -10.35 -6.09
C ALA A 350 -4.41 -10.33 -5.41
N VAL A 351 -3.46 -11.15 -5.86
CA VAL A 351 -2.07 -11.16 -5.40
C VAL A 351 -1.40 -9.80 -5.65
N ARG A 352 -1.57 -9.22 -6.85
CA ARG A 352 -1.03 -7.89 -7.18
C ARG A 352 -1.68 -6.80 -6.34
N ALA A 353 -3.00 -6.85 -6.15
CA ALA A 353 -3.73 -5.92 -5.28
C ALA A 353 -3.30 -6.02 -3.82
N ALA A 354 -2.88 -7.20 -3.36
CA ALA A 354 -2.27 -7.40 -2.04
C ALA A 354 -0.87 -6.81 -1.90
N GLY A 355 -0.27 -6.33 -2.99
CA GLY A 355 1.07 -5.71 -3.03
C GLY A 355 2.21 -6.68 -3.30
N ALA A 356 1.93 -7.92 -3.71
CA ALA A 356 2.93 -8.92 -4.06
C ALA A 356 3.24 -8.94 -5.58
N ILE A 357 4.34 -9.56 -5.95
CA ILE A 357 4.70 -9.85 -7.34
C ILE A 357 4.04 -11.19 -7.71
N CYS A 358 3.22 -11.21 -8.77
CA CYS A 358 2.54 -12.42 -9.19
C CYS A 358 3.14 -13.01 -10.47
N TYR A 359 3.44 -14.30 -10.42
CA TYR A 359 3.74 -15.14 -11.56
C TYR A 359 2.58 -16.09 -11.79
N ARG A 360 1.72 -15.77 -12.77
CA ARG A 360 0.65 -16.66 -13.20
C ARG A 360 1.22 -17.74 -14.11
N VAL A 361 0.93 -18.98 -13.81
CA VAL A 361 1.18 -20.14 -14.66
C VAL A 361 -0.16 -20.48 -15.32
N GLY A 362 -0.17 -20.80 -16.58
CA GLY A 362 -1.37 -21.26 -17.29
C GLY A 362 -1.96 -22.53 -16.67
N ALA A 363 -3.13 -22.94 -17.14
CA ALA A 363 -3.77 -24.15 -16.67
C ALA A 363 -2.88 -25.39 -16.84
N VAL A 364 -2.81 -26.20 -15.81
CA VAL A 364 -2.07 -27.47 -15.82
C VAL A 364 -3.07 -28.61 -15.83
N ASP A 365 -2.87 -29.55 -16.76
CA ASP A 365 -3.71 -30.75 -16.89
C ASP A 365 -3.74 -31.57 -15.58
N ASP A 366 -4.82 -32.31 -15.37
CA ASP A 366 -5.00 -33.22 -14.22
C ASP A 366 -4.09 -34.47 -14.34
N ASN A 367 -2.79 -34.21 -14.44
CA ASN A 367 -1.75 -35.22 -14.51
C ASN A 367 -0.71 -34.98 -13.42
N PRO A 368 -0.51 -35.91 -12.47
CA PRO A 368 0.41 -35.75 -11.34
C PRO A 368 1.85 -35.46 -11.75
N LYS A 369 2.32 -36.04 -12.86
CA LYS A 369 3.69 -35.81 -13.35
C LYS A 369 3.82 -34.40 -13.96
N ALA A 370 2.81 -33.96 -14.72
CA ALA A 370 2.78 -32.62 -15.30
C ALA A 370 2.74 -31.56 -14.20
N PHE A 371 1.84 -31.71 -13.24
CA PHE A 371 1.71 -30.81 -12.09
C PHE A 371 3.02 -30.74 -11.28
N ARG A 372 3.61 -31.89 -10.91
CA ARG A 372 4.88 -31.94 -10.16
C ARG A 372 6.02 -31.25 -10.92
N ARG A 373 6.15 -31.45 -12.24
CA ARG A 373 7.15 -30.82 -13.08
C ARG A 373 6.97 -29.30 -13.08
N VAL A 374 5.76 -28.83 -13.39
CA VAL A 374 5.45 -27.39 -13.39
C VAL A 374 5.71 -26.77 -12.02
N LEU A 375 5.25 -27.41 -10.94
CA LEU A 375 5.49 -26.93 -9.59
C LEU A 375 6.99 -26.76 -9.31
N SER A 376 7.81 -27.79 -9.59
CA SER A 376 9.27 -27.74 -9.34
C SER A 376 9.97 -26.63 -10.14
N GLU A 377 9.58 -26.43 -11.41
CA GLU A 377 10.13 -25.37 -12.25
C GLU A 377 9.85 -23.95 -11.71
N GLN A 378 8.75 -23.76 -10.96
CA GLN A 378 8.36 -22.47 -10.43
C GLN A 378 9.00 -22.11 -9.09
N LEU A 379 9.51 -23.09 -8.31
CA LEU A 379 10.03 -22.85 -6.96
C LEU A 379 11.23 -21.90 -6.93
N VAL A 380 12.07 -21.92 -7.95
CA VAL A 380 13.25 -21.01 -8.08
C VAL A 380 12.87 -19.53 -7.91
N ARG A 381 11.63 -19.16 -8.27
CA ARG A 381 11.16 -17.78 -8.20
C ARG A 381 10.02 -17.55 -7.21
N ALA A 382 9.62 -18.57 -6.45
CA ALA A 382 8.47 -18.51 -5.55
C ALA A 382 8.87 -18.31 -4.08
N ASP A 383 8.33 -17.30 -3.44
CA ASP A 383 8.32 -17.18 -1.98
C ASP A 383 7.05 -17.85 -1.40
N LEU A 384 5.99 -17.96 -2.23
CA LEU A 384 4.73 -18.63 -1.92
C LEU A 384 4.13 -19.21 -3.21
N VAL A 385 3.61 -20.42 -3.16
CA VAL A 385 2.78 -21.00 -4.22
C VAL A 385 1.32 -21.01 -3.80
N VAL A 386 0.43 -20.64 -4.71
CA VAL A 386 -1.03 -20.72 -4.53
C VAL A 386 -1.60 -21.54 -5.67
N THR A 387 -2.33 -22.62 -5.36
CA THR A 387 -3.02 -23.41 -6.38
C THR A 387 -4.54 -23.25 -6.27
N SER A 388 -5.25 -23.39 -7.38
CA SER A 388 -6.71 -23.45 -7.44
C SER A 388 -7.15 -24.65 -8.26
N GLY A 389 -8.03 -25.48 -7.67
CA GLY A 389 -8.47 -26.75 -8.26
C GLY A 389 -7.75 -27.97 -7.70
N GLY A 390 -8.24 -29.16 -7.99
CA GLY A 390 -7.61 -30.44 -7.72
C GLY A 390 -7.45 -30.80 -6.21
N ILE A 391 -8.27 -30.25 -5.31
CA ILE A 391 -8.16 -30.49 -3.85
C ILE A 391 -9.41 -31.13 -3.21
N GLY A 392 -10.40 -31.53 -3.99
CA GLY A 392 -11.58 -32.24 -3.51
C GLY A 392 -11.26 -33.63 -2.97
N LYS A 393 -12.25 -34.51 -2.98
CA LYS A 393 -12.13 -35.93 -2.59
C LYS A 393 -12.38 -36.86 -3.80
N GLY A 394 -12.33 -36.31 -5.03
CA GLY A 394 -12.54 -37.05 -6.27
C GLY A 394 -11.29 -37.82 -6.73
N GLU A 395 -11.48 -38.74 -7.65
CA GLU A 395 -10.41 -39.56 -8.22
C GLU A 395 -9.43 -38.76 -9.10
N HIS A 396 -9.80 -37.53 -9.50
CA HIS A 396 -9.00 -36.66 -10.39
C HIS A 396 -8.43 -35.42 -9.69
N ASP A 397 -8.37 -35.43 -8.36
CA ASP A 397 -7.84 -34.31 -7.55
C ASP A 397 -6.29 -34.34 -7.53
N VAL A 398 -5.69 -34.01 -8.66
CA VAL A 398 -4.25 -34.12 -8.92
C VAL A 398 -3.36 -33.38 -7.91
N VAL A 399 -3.79 -32.22 -7.43
CA VAL A 399 -3.03 -31.45 -6.44
C VAL A 399 -2.99 -32.18 -5.11
N ARG A 400 -4.14 -32.68 -4.65
CA ARG A 400 -4.23 -33.47 -3.40
C ARG A 400 -3.41 -34.76 -3.53
N GLU A 401 -3.57 -35.51 -4.60
CA GLU A 401 -2.82 -36.77 -4.83
C GLU A 401 -1.31 -36.52 -4.79
N THR A 402 -0.84 -35.57 -5.62
CA THR A 402 0.60 -35.28 -5.75
C THR A 402 1.21 -34.79 -4.45
N LEU A 403 0.56 -33.83 -3.77
CA LEU A 403 1.11 -33.23 -2.57
C LEU A 403 0.97 -34.13 -1.33
N SER A 404 -0.07 -34.97 -1.25
CA SER A 404 -0.18 -35.99 -0.21
C SER A 404 0.92 -37.05 -0.34
N ALA A 405 1.28 -37.43 -1.56
CA ALA A 405 2.39 -38.35 -1.80
C ALA A 405 3.76 -37.81 -1.36
N LEU A 406 3.92 -36.46 -1.34
CA LEU A 406 5.11 -35.80 -0.78
C LEU A 406 5.11 -35.77 0.75
N GLY A 407 3.96 -35.97 1.40
CA GLY A 407 3.80 -36.03 2.86
C GLY A 407 4.04 -34.72 3.60
N THR A 408 4.07 -33.58 2.89
CA THR A 408 4.46 -32.27 3.46
C THR A 408 3.33 -31.24 3.46
N VAL A 409 2.19 -31.58 2.86
CA VAL A 409 1.00 -30.72 2.79
C VAL A 409 -0.18 -31.39 3.47
N ASP A 410 -0.79 -30.70 4.43
CA ASP A 410 -1.97 -31.14 5.12
C ASP A 410 -3.23 -30.63 4.44
N PHE A 411 -4.12 -31.53 4.06
CA PHE A 411 -5.44 -31.23 3.52
C PHE A 411 -6.48 -31.36 4.62
N VAL A 412 -7.26 -30.31 4.83
CA VAL A 412 -8.22 -30.22 5.94
C VAL A 412 -9.55 -29.68 5.44
N ASP A 413 -10.62 -30.01 6.15
CA ASP A 413 -11.92 -29.37 5.99
C ASP A 413 -12.06 -28.28 7.07
N VAL A 414 -12.28 -27.01 6.63
CA VAL A 414 -12.45 -25.85 7.50
C VAL A 414 -13.94 -25.54 7.64
N ALA A 415 -14.41 -25.19 8.83
CA ALA A 415 -15.80 -24.84 9.12
C ALA A 415 -16.16 -23.48 8.50
N MET A 416 -16.14 -23.39 7.17
CA MET A 416 -16.48 -22.19 6.39
C MET A 416 -17.28 -22.54 5.13
N GLN A 417 -18.08 -21.59 4.66
CA GLN A 417 -18.81 -21.67 3.43
C GLN A 417 -18.85 -20.28 2.73
N PRO A 418 -18.42 -20.23 1.45
CA PRO A 418 -17.80 -21.29 0.66
C PRO A 418 -16.34 -21.52 1.08
N GLY A 419 -15.70 -22.60 0.58
CA GLY A 419 -14.27 -22.83 0.75
C GLY A 419 -13.90 -23.85 1.86
N MET A 420 -14.75 -24.81 2.16
CA MET A 420 -14.49 -25.82 3.19
C MET A 420 -13.17 -26.59 2.99
N PRO A 421 -12.83 -27.19 1.81
CA PRO A 421 -11.56 -27.88 1.61
C PRO A 421 -10.42 -26.87 1.47
N GLN A 422 -9.35 -27.07 2.21
CA GLN A 422 -8.14 -26.25 2.22
C GLN A 422 -6.91 -27.14 2.30
N GLY A 423 -5.76 -26.64 1.83
CA GLY A 423 -4.50 -27.30 2.07
C GLY A 423 -3.39 -26.30 2.33
N PHE A 424 -2.48 -26.68 3.22
CA PHE A 424 -1.32 -25.88 3.56
C PHE A 424 -0.14 -26.76 3.93
N GLY A 425 1.05 -26.39 3.45
CA GLY A 425 2.30 -27.07 3.77
C GLY A 425 3.50 -26.42 3.15
N ARG A 426 4.57 -27.19 3.03
CA ARG A 426 5.81 -26.79 2.35
C ARG A 426 6.20 -27.85 1.34
N VAL A 427 6.82 -27.45 0.24
CA VAL A 427 7.12 -28.37 -0.84
C VAL A 427 8.61 -28.39 -1.15
N PHE A 428 9.10 -29.58 -1.47
CA PHE A 428 10.45 -29.89 -1.89
C PHE A 428 11.55 -29.43 -0.91
N ASP A 429 12.80 -29.51 -1.33
CA ASP A 429 13.98 -29.18 -0.51
C ASP A 429 14.05 -27.68 -0.16
N GLU A 430 13.51 -26.83 -1.01
CA GLU A 430 13.44 -25.37 -0.82
C GLU A 430 12.50 -24.98 0.31
N GLN A 431 11.67 -25.93 0.78
CA GLN A 431 10.69 -25.67 1.83
C GLN A 431 9.76 -24.49 1.54
N THR A 432 9.45 -24.27 0.23
CA THR A 432 8.58 -23.19 -0.21
C THR A 432 7.15 -23.44 0.32
N PRO A 433 6.52 -22.47 0.99
CA PRO A 433 5.15 -22.62 1.44
C PRO A 433 4.18 -22.71 0.27
N ILE A 434 3.18 -23.57 0.39
CA ILE A 434 2.09 -23.73 -0.57
C ILE A 434 0.74 -23.65 0.12
N ILE A 435 -0.18 -22.90 -0.44
CA ILE A 435 -1.60 -22.82 -0.05
C ILE A 435 -2.43 -23.32 -1.23
N THR A 436 -3.27 -24.32 -0.98
CA THR A 436 -4.12 -24.90 -2.03
C THR A 436 -5.57 -24.52 -1.79
N LEU A 437 -6.22 -23.98 -2.83
CA LEU A 437 -7.56 -23.43 -2.80
C LEU A 437 -8.54 -24.26 -3.62
N PRO A 438 -9.84 -24.25 -3.30
CA PRO A 438 -10.88 -24.91 -4.10
C PRO A 438 -10.94 -24.41 -5.55
N GLY A 439 -11.47 -25.24 -6.47
CA GLY A 439 -11.64 -24.90 -7.88
C GLY A 439 -12.79 -23.93 -8.17
N ASN A 440 -13.85 -23.89 -7.35
CA ASN A 440 -14.95 -22.94 -7.53
C ASN A 440 -14.51 -21.50 -7.26
N SER A 441 -14.81 -20.57 -8.18
CA SER A 441 -14.30 -19.18 -8.17
C SER A 441 -14.60 -18.42 -6.88
N VAL A 442 -15.83 -18.50 -6.36
CA VAL A 442 -16.18 -17.81 -5.10
C VAL A 442 -15.42 -18.43 -3.93
N SER A 443 -15.29 -19.76 -3.90
CA SER A 443 -14.51 -20.45 -2.86
C SER A 443 -13.04 -20.06 -2.89
N ALA A 444 -12.44 -20.01 -4.08
CA ALA A 444 -11.05 -19.62 -4.27
C ALA A 444 -10.81 -18.17 -3.80
N TYR A 445 -11.69 -17.23 -4.17
CA TYR A 445 -11.56 -15.84 -3.79
C TYR A 445 -11.76 -15.60 -2.29
N VAL A 446 -12.79 -16.21 -1.69
CA VAL A 446 -13.02 -16.11 -0.23
C VAL A 446 -11.83 -16.72 0.53
N SER A 447 -11.33 -17.87 0.09
CA SER A 447 -10.14 -18.49 0.71
C SER A 447 -8.89 -17.62 0.53
N PHE A 448 -8.74 -16.94 -0.61
CA PHE A 448 -7.68 -15.96 -0.81
C PHE A 448 -7.75 -14.84 0.23
N GLU A 449 -8.90 -14.20 0.41
CA GLU A 449 -9.10 -13.11 1.38
C GLU A 449 -8.85 -13.55 2.82
N VAL A 450 -9.20 -14.79 3.15
CA VAL A 450 -9.13 -15.30 4.52
C VAL A 450 -7.74 -15.87 4.87
N PHE A 451 -7.02 -16.49 3.92
CA PHE A 451 -5.78 -17.21 4.19
C PHE A 451 -4.58 -16.68 3.41
N VAL A 452 -4.72 -16.40 2.11
CA VAL A 452 -3.58 -16.01 1.26
C VAL A 452 -3.20 -14.55 1.50
N LEU A 453 -4.16 -13.64 1.55
CA LEU A 453 -3.90 -12.23 1.85
C LEU A 453 -3.19 -12.02 3.19
N PRO A 454 -3.62 -12.65 4.31
CA PRO A 454 -2.87 -12.60 5.57
C PRO A 454 -1.45 -13.17 5.47
N ALA A 455 -1.24 -14.24 4.71
CA ALA A 455 0.07 -14.82 4.47
C ALA A 455 1.01 -13.85 3.74
N ILE A 456 0.54 -13.25 2.64
CA ILE A 456 1.27 -12.23 1.87
C ILE A 456 1.65 -11.04 2.77
N ARG A 457 0.71 -10.53 3.57
CA ARG A 457 0.96 -9.42 4.49
C ARG A 457 1.98 -9.78 5.57
N ARG A 458 1.90 -10.99 6.12
CA ARG A 458 2.89 -11.48 7.08
C ARG A 458 4.30 -11.54 6.46
N MET A 459 4.42 -12.01 5.22
CA MET A 459 5.70 -12.04 4.51
C MET A 459 6.30 -10.64 4.34
N MET A 460 5.47 -9.63 4.08
CA MET A 460 5.88 -8.23 4.01
C MET A 460 6.10 -7.57 5.38
N GLY A 461 5.65 -8.20 6.48
CA GLY A 461 5.61 -7.55 7.80
C GLY A 461 4.54 -6.48 7.92
N ARG A 462 3.53 -6.46 7.05
CA ARG A 462 2.47 -5.45 6.99
C ARG A 462 1.30 -5.80 7.89
N THR A 463 1.11 -5.04 8.95
CA THR A 463 0.00 -5.22 9.89
C THR A 463 -1.14 -4.20 9.64
N PRO A 464 -2.40 -4.54 9.97
CA PRO A 464 -2.88 -5.85 10.38
C PRO A 464 -2.83 -6.86 9.23
N TYR A 465 -2.65 -8.15 9.55
CA TYR A 465 -2.59 -9.20 8.51
C TYR A 465 -3.92 -9.40 7.81
N ARG A 466 -5.02 -9.33 8.55
CA ARG A 466 -6.38 -9.44 8.00
C ARG A 466 -6.88 -8.09 7.50
N ARG A 467 -7.82 -8.13 6.57
CA ARG A 467 -8.58 -6.96 6.16
C ARG A 467 -9.41 -6.44 7.35
N PRO A 468 -9.45 -5.12 7.61
CA PRO A 468 -10.33 -4.56 8.64
C PRO A 468 -11.79 -4.89 8.35
N MET A 469 -12.51 -5.28 9.39
CA MET A 469 -13.96 -5.49 9.33
C MET A 469 -14.70 -4.25 9.78
N VAL A 470 -15.79 -3.93 9.10
CA VAL A 470 -16.71 -2.87 9.50
C VAL A 470 -18.03 -3.48 9.95
N HIS A 471 -18.80 -2.75 10.74
CA HIS A 471 -20.18 -3.09 11.05
C HIS A 471 -21.10 -2.35 10.07
N ALA A 472 -22.08 -3.07 9.50
CA ALA A 472 -23.07 -2.53 8.59
C ALA A 472 -24.46 -3.06 8.92
N VAL A 473 -25.48 -2.28 8.63
CA VAL A 473 -26.88 -2.69 8.79
C VAL A 473 -27.29 -3.57 7.61
N LEU A 474 -27.82 -4.75 7.89
CA LEU A 474 -28.29 -5.71 6.90
C LEU A 474 -29.57 -5.19 6.22
N ALA A 475 -29.60 -5.23 4.89
CA ALA A 475 -30.69 -4.68 4.07
C ALA A 475 -31.81 -5.67 3.72
N SER A 476 -31.64 -6.95 4.00
CA SER A 476 -32.65 -8.00 3.82
C SER A 476 -32.31 -9.20 4.69
N ASP A 477 -33.30 -10.04 4.94
CA ASP A 477 -33.11 -11.27 5.71
C ASP A 477 -32.10 -12.21 5.05
N LEU A 478 -31.35 -12.95 5.87
CA LEU A 478 -30.31 -13.87 5.43
C LEU A 478 -30.40 -15.18 6.23
N GLN A 479 -30.36 -16.30 5.53
CA GLN A 479 -30.29 -17.64 6.14
C GLN A 479 -28.86 -18.17 5.99
N SER A 480 -28.39 -18.89 7.01
CA SER A 480 -27.04 -19.46 7.06
C SER A 480 -27.08 -20.89 7.59
N PRO A 481 -26.29 -21.81 7.02
CA PRO A 481 -26.19 -23.17 7.57
C PRO A 481 -25.49 -23.16 8.95
N PRO A 482 -25.96 -24.02 9.88
CA PRO A 482 -25.31 -24.12 11.19
C PRO A 482 -23.94 -24.78 11.12
N GLY A 483 -23.06 -24.41 12.03
CA GLY A 483 -21.77 -25.07 12.24
C GLY A 483 -20.67 -24.69 11.26
N VAL A 484 -20.90 -23.67 10.43
CA VAL A 484 -19.91 -23.12 9.51
C VAL A 484 -19.99 -21.60 9.52
N ARG A 485 -18.84 -20.94 9.37
CA ARG A 485 -18.79 -19.50 9.12
C ARG A 485 -19.15 -19.23 7.67
N GLN A 486 -20.22 -18.51 7.45
CA GLN A 486 -20.62 -18.17 6.08
C GLN A 486 -20.08 -16.79 5.67
N TYR A 487 -19.58 -16.73 4.44
CA TYR A 487 -19.14 -15.50 3.76
C TYR A 487 -20.07 -15.21 2.60
N VAL A 488 -21.03 -14.31 2.81
CA VAL A 488 -22.07 -13.99 1.83
C VAL A 488 -21.66 -12.77 1.04
N ARG A 489 -21.71 -12.86 -0.28
CA ARG A 489 -21.45 -11.73 -1.18
C ARG A 489 -22.49 -10.63 -0.93
N GLY A 490 -22.05 -9.39 -0.93
CA GLY A 490 -22.93 -8.25 -0.69
C GLY A 490 -22.45 -6.97 -1.34
N VAL A 491 -23.36 -6.02 -1.45
CA VAL A 491 -23.07 -4.63 -1.84
C VAL A 491 -23.09 -3.78 -0.58
N PHE A 492 -21.93 -3.24 -0.24
CA PHE A 492 -21.72 -2.33 0.89
C PHE A 492 -21.78 -0.89 0.42
N GLU A 493 -22.55 -0.08 1.13
CA GLU A 493 -22.76 1.35 0.85
C GLU A 493 -22.62 2.16 2.15
N VAL A 494 -22.07 3.35 2.04
CA VAL A 494 -22.08 4.34 3.13
C VAL A 494 -23.11 5.41 2.78
N THR A 495 -24.15 5.51 3.60
CA THR A 495 -25.24 6.47 3.42
C THR A 495 -25.19 7.53 4.54
N HIS A 496 -26.01 8.56 4.42
CA HIS A 496 -26.20 9.56 5.52
C HIS A 496 -26.75 8.93 6.81
N ARG A 497 -27.33 7.71 6.74
CA ARG A 497 -27.84 6.95 7.89
C ARG A 497 -26.83 5.92 8.44
N GLY A 498 -25.64 5.87 7.88
CA GLY A 498 -24.60 4.93 8.27
C GLY A 498 -24.29 3.87 7.21
N ALA A 499 -23.49 2.90 7.58
CA ALA A 499 -23.08 1.80 6.73
C ALA A 499 -24.23 0.78 6.57
N LYS A 500 -24.48 0.37 5.34
CA LYS A 500 -25.50 -0.61 4.95
C LYS A 500 -24.88 -1.69 4.07
N VAL A 501 -25.34 -2.92 4.16
CA VAL A 501 -24.94 -4.01 3.27
C VAL A 501 -26.17 -4.79 2.79
N THR A 502 -26.24 -5.00 1.48
CA THR A 502 -27.31 -5.76 0.81
C THR A 502 -26.73 -7.09 0.33
N PRO A 503 -27.23 -8.24 0.81
CA PRO A 503 -26.82 -9.53 0.31
C PRO A 503 -27.13 -9.68 -1.18
N ILE A 504 -26.23 -10.28 -1.96
CA ILE A 504 -26.50 -10.69 -3.34
C ILE A 504 -27.08 -12.10 -3.31
N ALA A 505 -28.20 -12.29 -4.00
CA ALA A 505 -28.90 -13.56 -4.07
C ALA A 505 -28.04 -14.70 -4.64
N GLY A 506 -28.28 -15.92 -4.15
CA GLY A 506 -27.60 -17.15 -4.55
C GLY A 506 -26.42 -17.49 -3.64
N ASP A 507 -26.40 -18.73 -3.17
CA ASP A 507 -25.37 -19.29 -2.27
C ASP A 507 -24.32 -20.14 -3.02
N GLY A 508 -24.48 -20.30 -4.34
CA GLY A 508 -23.60 -21.12 -5.17
C GLY A 508 -22.15 -20.62 -5.21
N SER A 509 -21.22 -21.53 -4.93
CA SER A 509 -19.78 -21.26 -4.93
C SER A 509 -19.18 -21.08 -6.33
N HIS A 510 -19.94 -21.37 -7.38
CA HIS A 510 -19.59 -21.21 -8.80
C HIS A 510 -20.06 -19.88 -9.43
N LEU A 511 -20.77 -19.03 -8.67
CA LEU A 511 -21.41 -17.81 -9.18
C LEU A 511 -20.40 -16.65 -9.32
N ALA A 512 -19.47 -16.75 -10.27
CA ALA A 512 -18.46 -15.74 -10.53
C ALA A 512 -19.04 -14.35 -10.90
N GLY A 513 -20.16 -14.32 -11.64
CA GLY A 513 -20.85 -13.07 -11.98
C GLY A 513 -21.31 -12.28 -10.76
N SER A 514 -21.93 -12.95 -9.79
CA SER A 514 -22.35 -12.29 -8.54
C SER A 514 -21.16 -11.93 -7.63
N LEU A 515 -20.04 -12.64 -7.73
CA LEU A 515 -18.79 -12.23 -7.07
C LEU A 515 -18.30 -10.91 -7.65
N ALA A 516 -18.28 -10.76 -8.96
CA ALA A 516 -17.84 -9.53 -9.62
C ALA A 516 -18.77 -8.32 -9.33
N GLN A 517 -20.04 -8.55 -9.04
CA GLN A 517 -21.00 -7.52 -8.65
C GLN A 517 -20.91 -7.14 -7.16
N SER A 518 -20.21 -7.93 -6.35
CA SER A 518 -20.06 -7.67 -4.91
C SER A 518 -18.83 -6.81 -4.63
N ASN A 519 -18.94 -5.94 -3.63
CA ASN A 519 -17.82 -5.18 -3.06
C ASN A 519 -17.61 -5.51 -1.58
N ALA A 520 -18.30 -6.49 -1.05
CA ALA A 520 -18.19 -6.91 0.34
C ALA A 520 -18.53 -8.38 0.57
N LEU A 521 -18.01 -8.93 1.68
CA LEU A 521 -18.43 -10.22 2.22
C LEU A 521 -19.07 -10.00 3.60
N ILE A 522 -20.32 -10.39 3.75
CA ILE A 522 -21.03 -10.42 5.02
C ILE A 522 -20.59 -11.68 5.75
N ILE A 523 -20.18 -11.55 7.01
CA ILE A 523 -19.67 -12.65 7.83
C ILE A 523 -20.76 -13.07 8.80
N VAL A 524 -21.29 -14.28 8.62
CA VAL A 524 -22.23 -14.93 9.54
C VAL A 524 -21.47 -15.92 10.38
N GLY A 525 -21.62 -15.82 11.71
CA GLY A 525 -20.94 -16.71 12.66
C GLY A 525 -21.50 -18.14 12.62
N GLU A 526 -20.71 -19.09 13.09
CA GLU A 526 -20.98 -20.52 13.05
C GLU A 526 -22.25 -20.93 13.85
N ASP A 527 -22.61 -20.13 14.86
CA ASP A 527 -23.79 -20.37 15.72
C ASP A 527 -25.04 -19.59 15.24
N GLN A 528 -24.93 -18.81 14.14
CA GLN A 528 -26.01 -17.99 13.60
C GLN A 528 -26.60 -18.68 12.36
N THR A 529 -27.91 -18.95 12.39
CA THR A 529 -28.61 -19.59 11.27
C THR A 529 -29.55 -18.66 10.53
N ALA A 530 -29.89 -17.52 11.14
CA ALA A 530 -30.72 -16.50 10.54
C ALA A 530 -30.31 -15.11 11.02
N LEU A 531 -30.34 -14.16 10.13
CA LEU A 531 -30.17 -12.74 10.38
C LEU A 531 -31.34 -11.98 9.74
N ASN A 532 -31.87 -10.97 10.41
CA ASN A 532 -33.04 -10.25 9.95
C ASN A 532 -32.64 -8.90 9.35
N LEU A 533 -33.49 -8.35 8.51
CA LEU A 533 -33.42 -6.96 8.06
C LEU A 533 -33.22 -6.03 9.27
N GLY A 534 -32.22 -5.18 9.22
CA GLY A 534 -31.87 -4.24 10.28
C GLY A 534 -30.84 -4.72 11.29
N ASP A 535 -30.50 -6.00 11.28
CA ASP A 535 -29.43 -6.51 12.14
C ASP A 535 -28.06 -5.90 11.77
N THR A 536 -27.23 -5.68 12.79
CA THR A 536 -25.85 -5.23 12.58
C THR A 536 -24.94 -6.42 12.34
N VAL A 537 -24.32 -6.46 11.17
CA VAL A 537 -23.47 -7.57 10.74
C VAL A 537 -22.02 -7.15 10.53
N ARG A 538 -21.08 -8.08 10.76
CA ARG A 538 -19.67 -7.89 10.41
C ARG A 538 -19.52 -8.02 8.89
N THR A 539 -18.86 -7.03 8.30
CA THR A 539 -18.71 -6.95 6.86
C THR A 539 -17.25 -6.69 6.50
N LEU A 540 -16.73 -7.47 5.59
CA LEU A 540 -15.40 -7.33 5.02
C LEU A 540 -15.53 -6.59 3.69
N VAL A 541 -15.09 -5.33 3.63
CA VAL A 541 -15.18 -4.49 2.42
C VAL A 541 -14.01 -4.79 1.50
N LEU A 542 -14.28 -5.18 0.26
CA LEU A 542 -13.27 -5.68 -0.69
C LEU A 542 -12.55 -4.56 -1.45
N ASP A 543 -13.28 -3.50 -1.83
CA ASP A 543 -12.78 -2.45 -2.73
C ASP A 543 -12.00 -1.33 -2.03
N ARG A 544 -11.88 -1.36 -0.71
CA ARG A 544 -11.09 -0.35 0.00
C ARG A 544 -9.61 -0.71 -0.04
N PRO A 545 -8.74 0.20 -0.52
CA PRO A 545 -7.32 0.06 -0.29
C PRO A 545 -7.03 0.12 1.22
N TYR A 546 -5.98 -0.50 1.64
CA TYR A 546 -5.58 -0.61 3.05
C TYR A 546 -4.60 0.47 3.43
#